data_52f09da538d0ca7a872c77900b570f1f
#
_entry.id   52f09da538d0ca7a872c77900b570f1f
#
_cell.length_a   1.000
_cell.length_b   1.000
_cell.length_c   1.000
_cell.angle_alpha   90.00
_cell.angle_beta   90.00
_cell.angle_gamma   90.00
#
_symmetry.space_group_name_H-M   'P 1'
#
loop_
_entity.id
_entity.type
_entity.pdbx_description
1 polymer ?
#
loop_
_entity_poly.entity_id
_entity_poly.type
_entity_poly.pdbx_seq_one_letter_code
_entity_poly.pdbx_strand_id
1 'polypeptide(L)'
;MKDGFLKAAALSPALRVADCAYNVRQITEALRKAAARGVKLAVFPEFCLTGYTCGDLFLQRTLQTGALDALSALLAETQELDVVALVGLPLLVHGKLYNCAAVLCHGRILGLVPKTYLPNYGEFYEKRQFTPGSTEVELTEVCGQQVPFGTSLLFRCRQMPSFVLGVEICEDLWSALPPSTFHALAGATVIANLSASDETVGKAEYRRALVSNQSARLLCGYLYASAGHGESTQDMVFAGHDLIAENGTVLSENAPFDGSCAETEIDCQRMEAERARNTSFEPAGEGYQTVEFDLQPVETVLTRWIDPAPFVPGDPKRRAERCELILKMQADGLAKRLDHAHAKTAVIGISGGLDSCLALLVAVRAMKQLGRPARDVLAVTMPCFGTTKRTRSNAEILCDELQVSFKEIDIANTVHSHFADIGQDESVLDVTFENGQARVRTLELMDTANRTGGLVVGTGDLSELALGWATYKIGRASCRERVFRAV
;
A
#
# COMPACT_ATOMS: atom_id res chain seq x y z
N MET A 1 8.14 -7.38 14.89
CA MET A 1 8.87 -8.06 13.78
C MET A 1 8.31 -9.45 13.49
N LYS A 2 7.74 -10.11 14.46
CA LYS A 2 6.93 -11.31 14.24
C LYS A 2 5.76 -10.92 13.32
N ASP A 3 5.37 -11.80 12.42
CA ASP A 3 4.31 -11.58 11.42
C ASP A 3 4.59 -10.47 10.36
N GLY A 4 5.88 -10.11 10.17
CA GLY A 4 6.30 -9.21 9.08
C GLY A 4 6.15 -7.72 9.34
N PHE A 5 5.67 -7.31 10.54
CA PHE A 5 5.52 -5.90 10.89
C PHE A 5 6.79 -5.32 11.51
N LEU A 6 7.26 -4.20 10.96
CA LEU A 6 8.39 -3.42 11.43
C LEU A 6 7.90 -2.12 12.06
N LYS A 7 8.09 -1.94 13.36
CA LYS A 7 7.80 -0.66 13.99
C LYS A 7 8.91 0.34 13.68
N ALA A 8 8.55 1.46 13.06
CA ALA A 8 9.47 2.45 12.52
C ALA A 8 9.06 3.87 12.93
N ALA A 9 10.06 4.76 13.05
CA ALA A 9 9.86 6.15 13.41
C ALA A 9 10.73 7.09 12.56
N ALA A 10 10.17 8.21 12.13
CA ALA A 10 10.87 9.38 11.64
C ALA A 10 10.89 10.43 12.78
N LEU A 11 12.08 10.85 13.17
CA LEU A 11 12.32 11.58 14.43
C LEU A 11 13.08 12.87 14.14
N SER A 12 12.47 14.02 14.39
CA SER A 12 13.08 15.34 14.17
C SER A 12 13.23 16.11 15.49
N PRO A 13 14.23 15.73 16.33
CA PRO A 13 14.46 16.40 17.59
C PRO A 13 14.93 17.86 17.39
N ALA A 14 14.74 18.70 18.40
CA ALA A 14 15.26 20.06 18.39
C ALA A 14 16.79 20.06 18.37
N LEU A 15 17.39 20.77 17.41
CA LEU A 15 18.83 20.82 17.22
C LEU A 15 19.38 22.25 17.45
N ARG A 16 20.69 22.34 17.47
CA ARG A 16 21.46 23.60 17.43
C ARG A 16 22.50 23.52 16.34
N VAL A 17 22.49 24.47 15.43
CA VAL A 17 23.45 24.54 14.32
C VAL A 17 24.88 24.62 14.86
N ALA A 18 25.76 23.75 14.37
CA ALA A 18 27.17 23.57 14.75
C ALA A 18 27.44 23.13 16.21
N ASP A 19 26.43 22.80 16.99
CA ASP A 19 26.59 22.26 18.37
C ASP A 19 26.41 20.74 18.39
N CYS A 20 27.41 20.01 17.87
CA CYS A 20 27.37 18.56 17.75
C CYS A 20 27.15 17.86 19.11
N ALA A 21 27.71 18.41 20.19
CA ALA A 21 27.56 17.87 21.53
C ALA A 21 26.12 18.00 22.09
N TYR A 22 25.42 19.07 21.76
CA TYR A 22 24.01 19.23 22.08
C TYR A 22 23.16 18.25 21.23
N ASN A 23 23.41 18.24 19.92
CA ASN A 23 22.62 17.49 18.97
C ASN A 23 22.66 15.98 19.25
N VAL A 24 23.85 15.43 19.54
CA VAL A 24 23.96 13.98 19.84
C VAL A 24 23.19 13.61 21.11
N ARG A 25 23.11 14.47 22.13
CA ARG A 25 22.30 14.21 23.32
C ARG A 25 20.81 14.16 22.98
N GLN A 26 20.32 15.08 22.14
CA GLN A 26 18.91 15.08 21.72
C GLN A 26 18.56 13.83 20.89
N ILE A 27 19.43 13.45 19.95
CA ILE A 27 19.29 12.25 19.13
C ILE A 27 19.29 10.99 20.01
N THR A 28 20.25 10.86 20.95
CA THR A 28 20.34 9.72 21.86
C THR A 28 19.08 9.60 22.73
N GLU A 29 18.58 10.70 23.27
CA GLU A 29 17.37 10.70 24.08
C GLU A 29 16.13 10.29 23.25
N ALA A 30 15.98 10.84 22.05
CA ALA A 30 14.89 10.47 21.14
C ALA A 30 14.96 8.99 20.76
N LEU A 31 16.16 8.47 20.44
CA LEU A 31 16.37 7.08 20.08
C LEU A 31 16.07 6.12 21.24
N ARG A 32 16.50 6.44 22.45
CA ARG A 32 16.17 5.65 23.65
C ARG A 32 14.67 5.60 23.91
N LYS A 33 13.98 6.73 23.78
CA LYS A 33 12.51 6.79 23.93
C LYS A 33 11.81 5.95 22.84
N ALA A 34 12.28 6.02 21.59
CA ALA A 34 11.74 5.23 20.50
C ALA A 34 11.97 3.72 20.70
N ALA A 35 13.20 3.32 21.06
CA ALA A 35 13.54 1.93 21.36
C ALA A 35 12.71 1.36 22.51
N ALA A 36 12.46 2.14 23.58
CA ALA A 36 11.60 1.75 24.69
C ALA A 36 10.13 1.49 24.26
N ARG A 37 9.66 2.11 23.18
CA ARG A 37 8.35 1.85 22.58
C ARG A 37 8.34 0.70 21.55
N GLY A 38 9.50 0.02 21.39
CA GLY A 38 9.64 -1.10 20.46
C GLY A 38 9.96 -0.72 19.02
N VAL A 39 10.36 0.52 18.75
CA VAL A 39 10.83 0.95 17.41
C VAL A 39 12.10 0.16 17.06
N LYS A 40 12.14 -0.38 15.86
CA LYS A 40 13.26 -1.16 15.30
C LYS A 40 14.00 -0.43 14.18
N LEU A 41 13.39 0.62 13.61
CA LEU A 41 14.01 1.51 12.62
C LEU A 41 13.70 2.97 13.01
N ALA A 42 14.75 3.76 13.26
CA ALA A 42 14.64 5.17 13.56
C ALA A 42 15.43 5.99 12.54
N VAL A 43 14.78 6.94 11.89
CA VAL A 43 15.38 7.82 10.88
C VAL A 43 15.40 9.24 11.42
N PHE A 44 16.58 9.87 11.40
CA PHE A 44 16.78 11.26 11.78
C PHE A 44 17.04 12.12 10.54
N PRO A 45 16.93 13.47 10.64
CA PRO A 45 17.14 14.37 9.51
C PRO A 45 18.57 14.36 8.94
N GLU A 46 18.67 14.86 7.73
CA GLU A 46 19.93 15.19 7.06
C GLU A 46 20.77 16.12 7.95
N PHE A 47 22.09 15.84 8.07
CA PHE A 47 23.01 16.57 8.94
C PHE A 47 22.56 16.74 10.40
N CYS A 48 21.73 15.86 10.93
CA CYS A 48 21.22 16.00 12.30
C CYS A 48 22.32 16.09 13.39
N LEU A 49 23.54 15.60 13.12
CA LEU A 49 24.65 15.73 14.07
C LEU A 49 25.25 17.16 14.09
N THR A 50 25.13 17.91 13.02
CA THR A 50 25.72 19.26 12.91
C THR A 50 24.70 20.39 12.78
N GLY A 51 23.52 20.07 12.24
CA GLY A 51 22.59 20.99 11.63
C GLY A 51 22.93 21.23 10.14
N TYR A 52 21.88 21.48 9.34
CA TYR A 52 22.01 21.67 7.89
C TYR A 52 22.59 23.04 7.53
N THR A 53 22.25 24.11 8.24
CA THR A 53 22.59 25.49 7.89
C THR A 53 23.99 25.95 8.38
N CYS A 54 24.94 25.02 8.50
CA CYS A 54 26.31 25.33 8.90
C CYS A 54 27.11 26.12 7.84
N GLY A 55 26.69 26.12 6.56
CA GLY A 55 27.38 26.86 5.50
C GLY A 55 28.87 26.48 5.39
N ASP A 56 29.75 27.49 5.30
CA ASP A 56 31.20 27.27 5.17
C ASP A 56 31.87 26.67 6.42
N LEU A 57 31.16 26.59 7.54
CA LEU A 57 31.68 25.86 8.72
C LEU A 57 31.89 24.36 8.41
N PHE A 58 31.18 23.78 7.45
CA PHE A 58 31.43 22.41 7.00
C PHE A 58 32.87 22.18 6.51
N LEU A 59 33.54 23.20 5.99
CA LEU A 59 34.95 23.14 5.56
C LEU A 59 35.93 23.23 6.73
N GLN A 60 35.46 23.55 7.93
CA GLN A 60 36.32 23.68 9.10
C GLN A 60 36.52 22.33 9.81
N ARG A 61 37.79 22.04 10.11
CA ARG A 61 38.16 20.77 10.78
C ARG A 61 37.48 20.61 12.15
N THR A 62 37.26 21.70 12.86
CA THR A 62 36.56 21.69 14.16
C THR A 62 35.17 21.10 14.05
N LEU A 63 34.36 21.47 13.04
CA LEU A 63 33.03 20.94 12.86
C LEU A 63 33.07 19.48 12.39
N GLN A 64 33.97 19.13 11.46
CA GLN A 64 34.17 17.75 10.98
C GLN A 64 34.57 16.80 12.10
N THR A 65 35.52 17.21 12.96
CA THR A 65 35.93 16.43 14.15
C THR A 65 34.79 16.34 15.14
N GLY A 66 34.09 17.44 15.43
CA GLY A 66 32.93 17.43 16.32
C GLY A 66 31.79 16.51 15.85
N ALA A 67 31.57 16.40 14.55
CA ALA A 67 30.60 15.45 13.98
C ALA A 67 31.02 13.98 14.22
N LEU A 68 32.31 13.65 14.06
CA LEU A 68 32.85 12.31 14.32
C LEU A 68 32.85 11.97 15.81
N ASP A 69 33.18 12.93 16.69
CA ASP A 69 33.10 12.75 18.14
C ASP A 69 31.65 12.50 18.58
N ALA A 70 30.69 13.22 18.00
CA ALA A 70 29.26 13.01 18.23
C ALA A 70 28.80 11.63 17.74
N LEU A 71 29.24 11.19 16.55
CA LEU A 71 28.96 9.84 16.05
C LEU A 71 29.53 8.78 16.99
N SER A 72 30.78 8.93 17.44
CA SER A 72 31.42 8.01 18.40
C SER A 72 30.68 7.93 19.74
N ALA A 73 30.22 9.06 20.25
CA ALA A 73 29.41 9.13 21.47
C ALA A 73 28.05 8.41 21.26
N LEU A 74 27.38 8.63 20.12
CA LEU A 74 26.12 7.97 19.79
C LEU A 74 26.28 6.45 19.72
N LEU A 75 27.34 5.95 19.10
CA LEU A 75 27.65 4.53 19.00
C LEU A 75 27.81 3.90 20.40
N ALA A 76 28.55 4.55 21.28
CA ALA A 76 28.77 4.07 22.65
C ALA A 76 27.46 4.07 23.46
N GLU A 77 26.68 5.12 23.37
CA GLU A 77 25.43 5.32 24.12
C GLU A 77 24.27 4.43 23.66
N THR A 78 24.36 3.87 22.44
CA THR A 78 23.30 3.08 21.81
C THR A 78 23.66 1.62 21.58
N GLN A 79 24.80 1.17 22.11
CA GLN A 79 25.30 -0.18 21.91
C GLN A 79 24.30 -1.27 22.34
N GLU A 80 23.59 -1.06 23.44
CA GLU A 80 22.61 -2.00 23.98
C GLU A 80 21.19 -1.83 23.40
N LEU A 81 20.98 -0.84 22.52
CA LEU A 81 19.68 -0.60 21.92
C LEU A 81 19.46 -1.51 20.70
N ASP A 82 18.38 -2.28 20.73
CA ASP A 82 18.02 -3.19 19.65
C ASP A 82 17.18 -2.46 18.57
N VAL A 83 17.83 -1.53 17.89
CA VAL A 83 17.25 -0.64 16.87
C VAL A 83 18.29 -0.28 15.82
N VAL A 84 17.86 -0.19 14.56
CA VAL A 84 18.65 0.44 13.50
C VAL A 84 18.35 1.93 13.50
N ALA A 85 19.40 2.75 13.61
CA ALA A 85 19.29 4.21 13.57
C ALA A 85 20.03 4.77 12.35
N LEU A 86 19.44 5.77 11.70
CA LEU A 86 20.07 6.52 10.60
C LEU A 86 20.26 7.97 11.02
N VAL A 87 21.49 8.45 10.92
CA VAL A 87 21.86 9.84 11.26
C VAL A 87 22.67 10.50 10.16
N GLY A 88 22.41 11.76 9.90
CA GLY A 88 23.10 12.56 8.88
C GLY A 88 24.32 13.29 9.44
N LEU A 89 25.45 13.27 8.69
CA LEU A 89 26.69 13.97 9.06
C LEU A 89 27.51 14.37 7.82
N PRO A 90 28.37 15.42 7.93
CA PRO A 90 29.41 15.65 6.97
C PRO A 90 30.58 14.69 7.18
N LEU A 91 31.07 14.05 6.13
CA LEU A 91 32.16 13.09 6.22
C LEU A 91 33.27 13.38 5.20
N LEU A 92 34.52 13.45 5.66
CA LEU A 92 35.67 13.58 4.80
C LEU A 92 36.22 12.19 4.45
N VAL A 93 36.16 11.82 3.15
CA VAL A 93 36.70 10.57 2.61
C VAL A 93 37.64 10.91 1.48
N HIS A 94 38.88 10.39 1.48
CA HIS A 94 39.91 10.63 0.45
C HIS A 94 40.07 12.11 0.06
N GLY A 95 40.01 13.01 1.05
CA GLY A 95 40.17 14.45 0.84
C GLY A 95 38.96 15.15 0.19
N LYS A 96 37.83 14.47 0.06
CA LYS A 96 36.56 15.02 -0.41
C LYS A 96 35.52 14.99 0.71
N LEU A 97 34.71 16.04 0.80
CA LEU A 97 33.65 16.14 1.78
C LEU A 97 32.34 15.64 1.18
N TYR A 98 31.61 14.82 1.92
CA TYR A 98 30.35 14.23 1.51
C TYR A 98 29.25 14.53 2.54
N ASN A 99 28.04 14.69 2.05
CA ASN A 99 26.81 14.64 2.84
C ASN A 99 26.41 13.16 2.97
N CYS A 100 26.48 12.62 4.16
CA CYS A 100 26.32 11.18 4.39
C CYS A 100 25.22 10.84 5.39
N ALA A 101 24.55 9.72 5.15
CA ALA A 101 23.77 8.99 6.14
C ALA A 101 24.59 7.82 6.69
N ALA A 102 24.75 7.76 8.02
CA ALA A 102 25.32 6.62 8.71
C ALA A 102 24.22 5.70 9.21
N VAL A 103 24.29 4.42 8.85
CA VAL A 103 23.38 3.36 9.32
C VAL A 103 24.02 2.64 10.50
N LEU A 104 23.38 2.72 11.65
CA LEU A 104 23.93 2.27 12.93
C LEU A 104 23.10 1.14 13.53
N CYS A 105 23.75 0.15 14.13
CA CYS A 105 23.09 -0.90 14.90
C CYS A 105 24.06 -1.48 15.95
N HIS A 106 23.63 -1.61 17.20
CA HIS A 106 24.40 -2.21 18.30
C HIS A 106 25.84 -1.67 18.41
N GLY A 107 26.01 -0.34 18.37
CA GLY A 107 27.33 0.31 18.47
C GLY A 107 28.22 0.16 17.23
N ARG A 108 27.71 -0.38 16.13
CA ARG A 108 28.43 -0.54 14.87
C ARG A 108 27.86 0.37 13.78
N ILE A 109 28.75 0.85 12.93
CA ILE A 109 28.37 1.48 11.67
C ILE A 109 28.24 0.37 10.62
N LEU A 110 27.02 0.11 10.16
CA LEU A 110 26.75 -0.90 9.13
C LEU A 110 27.19 -0.43 7.75
N GLY A 111 27.06 0.86 7.48
CA GLY A 111 27.44 1.48 6.21
C GLY A 111 27.21 2.99 6.23
N LEU A 112 27.84 3.64 5.25
CA LEU A 112 27.80 5.07 5.03
C LEU A 112 27.29 5.33 3.60
N VAL A 113 26.16 6.01 3.48
CA VAL A 113 25.53 6.30 2.19
C VAL A 113 25.68 7.80 1.90
N PRO A 114 26.51 8.19 0.93
CA PRO A 114 26.62 9.58 0.50
C PRO A 114 25.44 9.99 -0.38
N LYS A 115 25.04 11.27 -0.30
CA LYS A 115 24.00 11.87 -1.13
C LYS A 115 24.38 11.85 -2.60
N THR A 116 23.45 11.39 -3.45
CA THR A 116 23.69 11.25 -4.91
C THR A 116 23.50 12.59 -5.61
N TYR A 117 22.40 13.28 -5.35
CA TYR A 117 22.08 14.56 -6.01
C TYR A 117 22.24 15.73 -5.04
N LEU A 118 23.18 16.61 -5.35
CA LEU A 118 23.45 17.81 -4.55
C LEU A 118 22.69 19.00 -5.14
N PRO A 119 21.70 19.58 -4.45
CA PRO A 119 21.01 20.78 -4.94
C PRO A 119 21.96 21.97 -4.96
N ASN A 120 21.91 22.74 -6.04
CA ASN A 120 22.71 23.94 -6.23
C ASN A 120 21.93 24.97 -7.06
N TYR A 121 20.73 25.28 -6.61
CA TYR A 121 19.78 26.22 -7.21
C TYR A 121 18.92 26.84 -6.11
N GLY A 122 18.31 27.99 -6.39
CA GLY A 122 17.52 28.73 -5.41
C GLY A 122 18.35 29.03 -4.16
N GLU A 123 17.86 28.61 -3.03
CA GLU A 123 18.45 28.75 -1.69
C GLU A 123 19.50 27.71 -1.31
N PHE A 124 19.70 26.69 -2.17
CA PHE A 124 20.61 25.57 -1.91
C PHE A 124 21.98 25.75 -2.57
N TYR A 125 23.07 25.51 -1.83
CA TYR A 125 24.45 25.67 -2.27
C TYR A 125 25.35 24.47 -1.97
N GLU A 126 24.81 23.24 -1.93
CA GLU A 126 25.56 22.07 -1.47
C GLU A 126 26.80 21.75 -2.31
N LYS A 127 26.78 21.99 -3.62
CA LYS A 127 27.98 21.76 -4.48
C LYS A 127 29.18 22.63 -4.13
N ARG A 128 28.98 23.67 -3.32
CA ARG A 128 30.07 24.50 -2.80
C ARG A 128 30.96 23.72 -1.82
N GLN A 129 30.37 22.86 -1.00
CA GLN A 129 31.07 22.14 0.06
C GLN A 129 31.21 20.65 -0.22
N PHE A 130 30.22 20.03 -0.88
CA PHE A 130 30.10 18.57 -0.95
C PHE A 130 30.34 17.99 -2.34
N THR A 131 30.74 16.72 -2.33
CA THR A 131 30.94 15.87 -3.52
C THR A 131 29.79 14.88 -3.64
N PRO A 132 29.23 14.64 -4.85
CA PRO A 132 28.23 13.59 -5.06
C PRO A 132 28.75 12.21 -4.71
N GLY A 133 27.87 11.34 -4.19
CA GLY A 133 28.16 9.94 -3.95
C GLY A 133 28.37 9.15 -5.23
N SER A 134 29.18 8.08 -5.15
CA SER A 134 29.38 7.10 -6.23
C SER A 134 28.58 5.83 -5.95
N THR A 135 28.19 5.14 -7.02
CA THR A 135 27.62 3.77 -6.94
C THR A 135 28.65 2.71 -6.58
N GLU A 136 29.94 2.98 -6.80
CA GLU A 136 31.02 2.11 -6.34
C GLU A 136 31.07 2.09 -4.81
N VAL A 137 31.14 0.90 -4.24
CA VAL A 137 31.25 0.70 -2.80
C VAL A 137 32.70 0.41 -2.45
N GLU A 138 33.27 1.25 -1.58
CA GLU A 138 34.63 1.09 -1.07
C GLU A 138 34.61 0.98 0.46
N LEU A 139 35.71 0.52 1.05
CA LEU A 139 35.87 0.52 2.52
C LEU A 139 36.58 1.80 2.97
N THR A 140 36.02 2.44 3.97
CA THR A 140 36.64 3.61 4.64
C THR A 140 36.71 3.40 6.14
N GLU A 141 37.65 4.05 6.79
CA GLU A 141 37.80 3.99 8.24
C GLU A 141 37.09 5.16 8.90
N VAL A 142 36.09 4.85 9.77
CA VAL A 142 35.35 5.86 10.53
C VAL A 142 35.14 5.35 11.96
N CYS A 143 35.46 6.19 12.97
CA CYS A 143 35.37 5.86 14.37
C CYS A 143 36.06 4.53 14.75
N GLY A 144 37.20 4.24 14.14
CA GLY A 144 37.96 3.01 14.36
C GLY A 144 37.33 1.74 13.76
N GLN A 145 36.35 1.86 12.88
CA GLN A 145 35.69 0.76 12.18
C GLN A 145 35.94 0.86 10.67
N GLN A 146 36.17 -0.32 10.02
CA GLN A 146 36.19 -0.42 8.56
C GLN A 146 34.74 -0.57 8.08
N VAL A 147 34.28 0.39 7.29
CA VAL A 147 32.86 0.57 6.96
C VAL A 147 32.67 0.69 5.44
N PRO A 148 31.71 0.00 4.82
CA PRO A 148 31.37 0.20 3.44
C PRO A 148 30.78 1.62 3.21
N PHE A 149 31.27 2.28 2.16
CA PHE A 149 30.91 3.63 1.75
C PHE A 149 30.52 3.63 0.28
N GLY A 150 29.32 4.08 -0.04
CA GLY A 150 28.79 4.17 -1.41
C GLY A 150 27.28 4.24 -1.46
N THR A 151 26.70 4.56 -2.62
CA THR A 151 25.24 4.68 -2.77
C THR A 151 24.56 3.35 -3.06
N SER A 152 25.27 2.33 -3.55
CA SER A 152 24.72 1.01 -3.88
C SER A 152 24.80 0.03 -2.69
N LEU A 153 24.31 0.47 -1.53
CA LEU A 153 24.24 -0.32 -0.30
C LEU A 153 22.80 -0.66 0.06
N LEU A 154 22.59 -1.93 0.44
CA LEU A 154 21.37 -2.39 1.09
C LEU A 154 21.69 -2.98 2.47
N PHE A 155 20.75 -2.88 3.40
CA PHE A 155 20.89 -3.39 4.77
C PHE A 155 19.77 -4.38 5.04
N ARG A 156 20.13 -5.67 5.26
CA ARG A 156 19.15 -6.75 5.44
C ARG A 156 19.16 -7.28 6.87
N CYS A 157 18.00 -7.34 7.47
CA CYS A 157 17.81 -8.00 8.76
C CYS A 157 17.75 -9.52 8.60
N ARG A 158 18.66 -10.26 9.30
CA ARG A 158 18.67 -11.74 9.22
C ARG A 158 17.43 -12.38 9.83
N GLN A 159 16.90 -11.83 10.91
CA GLN A 159 15.74 -12.38 11.63
C GLN A 159 14.41 -12.03 10.97
N MET A 160 14.40 -11.06 10.05
CA MET A 160 13.25 -10.65 9.26
C MET A 160 13.72 -10.34 7.83
N PRO A 161 13.94 -11.38 6.99
CA PRO A 161 14.50 -11.21 5.63
C PRO A 161 13.68 -10.27 4.73
N SER A 162 12.38 -10.12 5.01
CA SER A 162 11.53 -9.13 4.34
C SER A 162 11.83 -7.68 4.71
N PHE A 163 12.64 -7.43 5.74
CA PHE A 163 13.14 -6.10 6.07
C PHE A 163 14.50 -5.87 5.40
N VAL A 164 14.47 -5.23 4.26
CA VAL A 164 15.64 -4.77 3.51
C VAL A 164 15.55 -3.26 3.36
N LEU A 165 16.52 -2.55 3.94
CA LEU A 165 16.56 -1.10 3.97
C LEU A 165 17.44 -0.54 2.84
N GLY A 166 16.91 0.41 2.07
CA GLY A 166 17.64 1.32 1.19
C GLY A 166 17.63 2.73 1.76
N VAL A 167 18.65 3.52 1.47
CA VAL A 167 18.84 4.86 2.06
C VAL A 167 19.11 5.88 0.96
N GLU A 168 18.40 7.01 1.02
CA GLU A 168 18.65 8.19 0.17
C GLU A 168 18.54 9.47 0.99
N ILE A 169 19.02 10.59 0.46
CA ILE A 169 19.11 11.84 1.22
C ILE A 169 18.43 12.99 0.45
N CYS A 170 17.36 13.54 1.05
CA CYS A 170 16.69 14.77 0.68
C CYS A 170 16.44 14.92 -0.84
N GLU A 171 17.26 15.69 -1.55
CA GLU A 171 17.18 15.97 -3.00
C GLU A 171 17.09 14.70 -3.85
N ASP A 172 17.64 13.59 -3.37
CA ASP A 172 17.57 12.32 -4.06
C ASP A 172 16.12 11.94 -4.41
N LEU A 173 15.15 12.16 -3.51
CA LEU A 173 13.73 11.94 -3.77
C LEU A 173 13.15 12.93 -4.80
N TRP A 174 13.63 14.18 -4.81
CA TRP A 174 13.08 15.23 -5.68
C TRP A 174 13.61 15.16 -7.11
N SER A 175 14.66 14.38 -7.33
CA SER A 175 15.27 14.17 -8.63
C SER A 175 14.33 13.43 -9.59
N ALA A 176 14.55 13.56 -10.89
CA ALA A 176 13.76 12.86 -11.91
C ALA A 176 13.89 11.33 -11.83
N LEU A 177 15.02 10.83 -11.31
CA LEU A 177 15.30 9.40 -11.14
C LEU A 177 15.89 9.16 -9.75
N PRO A 178 15.03 9.04 -8.72
CA PRO A 178 15.46 8.84 -7.34
C PRO A 178 16.26 7.55 -7.15
N PRO A 179 17.35 7.55 -6.35
CA PRO A 179 18.10 6.34 -5.99
C PRO A 179 17.23 5.24 -5.39
N SER A 180 16.18 5.60 -4.64
CA SER A 180 15.19 4.65 -4.11
C SER A 180 14.57 3.75 -5.18
N THR A 181 14.48 4.19 -6.44
CA THR A 181 14.04 3.36 -7.56
C THR A 181 14.96 2.14 -7.74
N PHE A 182 16.26 2.38 -7.77
CA PHE A 182 17.27 1.31 -7.91
C PHE A 182 17.34 0.47 -6.63
N HIS A 183 17.26 1.08 -5.44
CA HIS A 183 17.23 0.35 -4.17
C HIS A 183 16.07 -0.64 -4.11
N ALA A 184 14.88 -0.23 -4.52
CA ALA A 184 13.70 -1.09 -4.53
C ALA A 184 13.84 -2.23 -5.54
N LEU A 185 14.34 -1.97 -6.74
CA LEU A 185 14.62 -3.00 -7.75
C LEU A 185 15.70 -3.97 -7.29
N ALA A 186 16.68 -3.49 -6.50
CA ALA A 186 17.72 -4.32 -5.88
C ALA A 186 17.21 -5.10 -4.65
N GLY A 187 15.96 -4.89 -4.21
CA GLY A 187 15.30 -5.67 -3.18
C GLY A 187 14.95 -4.91 -1.90
N ALA A 188 15.22 -3.61 -1.79
CA ALA A 188 14.81 -2.83 -0.62
C ALA A 188 13.27 -2.80 -0.50
N THR A 189 12.75 -3.22 0.63
CA THR A 189 11.31 -3.16 0.97
C THR A 189 10.96 -1.95 1.82
N VAL A 190 11.98 -1.31 2.40
CA VAL A 190 11.86 -0.08 3.19
C VAL A 190 12.90 0.92 2.68
N ILE A 191 12.48 2.14 2.42
CA ILE A 191 13.35 3.27 2.06
C ILE A 191 13.34 4.29 3.20
N ALA A 192 14.52 4.75 3.58
CA ALA A 192 14.70 5.84 4.52
C ALA A 192 15.30 7.06 3.81
N ASN A 193 14.66 8.20 3.95
CA ASN A 193 15.11 9.48 3.43
C ASN A 193 15.38 10.44 4.59
N LEU A 194 16.65 10.84 4.74
CA LEU A 194 17.08 11.86 5.68
C LEU A 194 17.01 13.19 4.96
N SER A 195 16.17 14.10 5.40
CA SER A 195 15.92 15.37 4.71
C SER A 195 16.22 16.60 5.55
N ALA A 196 16.57 17.68 4.85
CA ALA A 196 16.52 19.06 5.32
C ALA A 196 15.83 19.90 4.24
N SER A 197 14.54 19.65 4.06
CA SER A 197 13.70 20.36 3.09
C SER A 197 13.11 21.59 3.76
N ASP A 198 13.44 22.77 3.21
CA ASP A 198 12.82 24.02 3.62
C ASP A 198 11.30 23.99 3.45
N GLU A 199 10.59 24.86 4.14
CA GLU A 199 9.14 24.95 4.07
C GLU A 199 8.70 26.21 3.34
N THR A 200 7.87 26.02 2.33
CA THR A 200 7.18 27.08 1.62
C THR A 200 5.70 26.76 1.52
N VAL A 201 4.87 27.78 1.26
CA VAL A 201 3.41 27.59 1.17
C VAL A 201 3.06 26.56 0.08
N GLY A 202 2.37 25.47 0.47
CA GLY A 202 1.98 24.38 -0.42
C GLY A 202 3.01 23.27 -0.58
N LYS A 203 4.23 23.40 -0.05
CA LYS A 203 5.29 22.38 -0.19
C LYS A 203 5.01 21.13 0.64
N ALA A 204 4.34 21.27 1.77
CA ALA A 204 3.95 20.12 2.60
C ALA A 204 3.04 19.14 1.84
N GLU A 205 2.02 19.65 1.11
CA GLU A 205 1.14 18.80 0.30
C GLU A 205 1.90 18.13 -0.86
N TYR A 206 2.81 18.88 -1.52
CA TYR A 206 3.63 18.32 -2.59
C TYR A 206 4.58 17.24 -2.06
N ARG A 207 5.25 17.46 -0.92
CA ARG A 207 6.11 16.48 -0.24
C ARG A 207 5.33 15.22 0.11
N ARG A 208 4.14 15.36 0.68
CA ARG A 208 3.26 14.27 1.00
C ARG A 208 2.87 13.45 -0.24
N ALA A 209 2.51 14.12 -1.32
CA ALA A 209 2.20 13.46 -2.59
C ALA A 209 3.41 12.73 -3.16
N LEU A 210 4.60 13.33 -3.09
CA LEU A 210 5.85 12.75 -3.59
C LEU A 210 6.22 11.47 -2.82
N VAL A 211 6.25 11.52 -1.49
CA VAL A 211 6.53 10.37 -0.61
C VAL A 211 5.50 9.24 -0.83
N SER A 212 4.22 9.57 -0.86
CA SER A 212 3.14 8.61 -1.11
C SER A 212 3.26 7.95 -2.48
N ASN A 213 3.47 8.73 -3.55
CA ASN A 213 3.62 8.18 -4.90
C ASN A 213 4.88 7.32 -5.05
N GLN A 214 6.00 7.72 -4.46
CA GLN A 214 7.23 6.93 -4.50
C GLN A 214 7.05 5.60 -3.79
N SER A 215 6.44 5.61 -2.60
CA SER A 215 6.08 4.39 -1.86
C SER A 215 5.17 3.46 -2.69
N ALA A 216 4.17 4.00 -3.40
CA ALA A 216 3.26 3.23 -4.26
C ALA A 216 3.98 2.60 -5.46
N ARG A 217 4.77 3.40 -6.19
CA ARG A 217 5.48 2.94 -7.39
C ARG A 217 6.51 1.85 -7.09
N LEU A 218 7.16 1.95 -5.93
CA LEU A 218 8.22 1.04 -5.51
C LEU A 218 7.70 -0.14 -4.68
N LEU A 219 6.42 -0.17 -4.35
CA LEU A 219 5.83 -1.18 -3.46
C LEU A 219 6.71 -1.33 -2.20
N CYS A 220 6.86 -0.25 -1.44
CA CYS A 220 7.74 -0.21 -0.28
C CYS A 220 7.15 0.62 0.87
N GLY A 221 7.67 0.40 2.08
CA GLY A 221 7.59 1.36 3.16
C GLY A 221 8.55 2.53 2.88
N TYR A 222 8.12 3.77 3.10
CA TYR A 222 8.95 4.94 2.89
C TYR A 222 8.90 5.85 4.12
N LEU A 223 10.08 6.09 4.74
CA LEU A 223 10.24 6.99 5.87
C LEU A 223 10.92 8.29 5.40
N TYR A 224 10.37 9.41 5.77
CA TYR A 224 10.91 10.72 5.48
C TYR A 224 11.03 11.50 6.79
N ALA A 225 12.26 11.78 7.24
CA ALA A 225 12.55 12.59 8.42
C ALA A 225 13.15 13.92 7.99
N SER A 226 12.54 15.05 8.37
CA SER A 226 12.95 16.35 7.90
C SER A 226 13.43 17.28 9.02
N ALA A 227 14.45 18.07 8.74
CA ALA A 227 14.95 19.10 9.64
C ALA A 227 13.82 20.01 10.16
N GLY A 228 13.92 20.40 11.42
CA GLY A 228 12.86 21.14 12.09
C GLY A 228 13.37 22.20 13.07
N HIS A 229 12.94 22.11 14.31
CA HIS A 229 13.20 23.11 15.33
C HIS A 229 14.70 23.34 15.58
N GLY A 230 15.15 24.57 15.45
CA GLY A 230 16.53 24.99 15.65
C GLY A 230 17.39 25.10 14.39
N GLU A 231 16.90 24.63 13.25
CA GLU A 231 17.62 24.62 11.98
C GLU A 231 17.48 25.92 11.17
N SER A 232 16.44 26.72 11.40
CA SER A 232 16.12 27.92 10.62
C SER A 232 17.00 29.11 11.02
N THR A 233 18.29 29.07 10.67
CA THR A 233 19.28 30.10 11.03
C THR A 233 19.77 30.95 9.84
N GLN A 234 19.25 30.67 8.64
CA GLN A 234 19.55 31.39 7.40
C GLN A 234 18.22 31.76 6.68
N ASP A 235 18.25 31.87 5.36
CA ASP A 235 17.05 32.20 4.55
C ASP A 235 16.01 31.08 4.55
N MET A 236 16.42 29.83 4.81
CA MET A 236 15.54 28.66 4.83
C MET A 236 14.85 28.49 6.18
N VAL A 237 13.58 28.12 6.14
CA VAL A 237 12.77 27.75 7.31
C VAL A 237 12.44 26.27 7.24
N PHE A 238 12.63 25.54 8.33
CA PHE A 238 12.41 24.09 8.40
C PHE A 238 11.27 23.77 9.34
N ALA A 239 10.36 22.89 8.88
CA ALA A 239 9.11 22.60 9.56
C ALA A 239 9.11 21.34 10.42
N GLY A 240 10.11 20.47 10.29
CA GLY A 240 10.12 19.16 10.95
C GLY A 240 8.95 18.27 10.50
N HIS A 241 8.64 18.26 9.22
CA HIS A 241 7.52 17.52 8.65
C HIS A 241 7.96 16.08 8.32
N ASP A 242 7.65 15.15 9.21
CA ASP A 242 7.98 13.75 9.12
C ASP A 242 6.81 12.94 8.55
N LEU A 243 7.10 11.94 7.71
CA LEU A 243 6.10 11.11 7.04
C LEU A 243 6.53 9.65 7.00
N ILE A 244 5.57 8.75 7.18
CA ILE A 244 5.75 7.33 6.91
C ILE A 244 4.63 6.86 6.01
N ALA A 245 4.97 6.35 4.83
CA ALA A 245 4.04 5.80 3.87
C ALA A 245 4.33 4.32 3.58
N GLU A 246 3.30 3.58 3.20
CA GLU A 246 3.36 2.18 2.80
C GLU A 246 2.48 1.95 1.58
N ASN A 247 3.06 1.50 0.48
CA ASN A 247 2.33 1.20 -0.76
C ASN A 247 1.30 2.31 -1.14
N GLY A 248 1.75 3.56 -1.08
CA GLY A 248 0.95 4.73 -1.44
C GLY A 248 0.04 5.30 -0.35
N THR A 249 -0.08 4.65 0.79
CA THR A 249 -0.87 5.14 1.91
C THR A 249 0.03 5.79 2.94
N VAL A 250 -0.23 7.04 3.30
CA VAL A 250 0.42 7.69 4.44
C VAL A 250 -0.16 7.08 5.72
N LEU A 251 0.69 6.40 6.50
CA LEU A 251 0.31 5.71 7.72
C LEU A 251 0.45 6.60 8.96
N SER A 252 1.47 7.45 8.97
CA SER A 252 1.75 8.40 10.05
C SER A 252 2.38 9.66 9.48
N GLU A 253 1.99 10.80 9.99
CA GLU A 253 2.45 12.12 9.56
C GLU A 253 2.29 13.09 10.74
N ASN A 254 3.28 13.92 11.01
CA ASN A 254 3.10 15.04 11.93
C ASN A 254 2.74 16.32 11.18
N ALA A 255 2.13 17.28 11.86
CA ALA A 255 1.89 18.57 11.24
C ALA A 255 3.20 19.39 11.18
N PRO A 256 3.43 20.18 10.12
CA PRO A 256 4.53 21.13 10.08
C PRO A 256 4.57 22.01 11.33
N PHE A 257 5.75 22.19 11.93
CA PHE A 257 6.03 23.03 13.11
C PHE A 257 5.44 22.58 14.45
N ASP A 258 4.81 21.39 14.54
CA ASP A 258 4.22 20.93 15.81
C ASP A 258 5.23 20.28 16.77
N GLY A 259 6.43 19.95 16.30
CA GLY A 259 7.51 19.35 17.09
C GLY A 259 7.26 17.89 17.49
N SER A 260 6.23 17.24 16.94
CA SER A 260 6.00 15.81 17.10
C SER A 260 6.78 15.00 16.07
N CYS A 261 6.66 13.67 16.09
CA CYS A 261 7.32 12.76 15.16
C CYS A 261 6.30 11.81 14.54
N ALA A 262 6.65 11.18 13.43
CA ALA A 262 5.85 10.13 12.82
C ALA A 262 6.33 8.75 13.31
N GLU A 263 5.42 7.90 13.79
CA GLU A 263 5.69 6.54 14.25
C GLU A 263 4.54 5.62 13.84
N THR A 264 4.86 4.43 13.30
CA THR A 264 3.87 3.41 12.90
C THR A 264 4.54 2.07 12.65
N GLU A 265 3.75 1.06 12.29
CA GLU A 265 4.22 -0.26 11.88
C GLU A 265 4.08 -0.43 10.35
N ILE A 266 5.17 -0.88 9.68
CA ILE A 266 5.22 -1.18 8.25
C ILE A 266 5.10 -2.69 8.05
N ASP A 267 4.25 -3.13 7.14
CA ASP A 267 4.08 -4.53 6.77
C ASP A 267 5.05 -4.89 5.62
N CYS A 268 6.26 -5.32 5.97
CA CYS A 268 7.29 -5.67 4.98
C CYS A 268 6.94 -6.93 4.17
N GLN A 269 6.25 -7.92 4.76
CA GLN A 269 5.85 -9.13 4.04
C GLN A 269 4.78 -8.82 2.99
N ARG A 270 3.89 -7.88 3.26
CA ARG A 270 2.94 -7.40 2.26
C ARG A 270 3.65 -6.82 1.04
N MET A 271 4.73 -6.06 1.24
CA MET A 271 5.49 -5.49 0.11
C MET A 271 6.09 -6.59 -0.78
N GLU A 272 6.65 -7.65 -0.19
CA GLU A 272 7.13 -8.81 -0.95
C GLU A 272 6.00 -9.51 -1.71
N ALA A 273 4.85 -9.72 -1.07
CA ALA A 273 3.68 -10.36 -1.68
C ALA A 273 3.10 -9.53 -2.84
N GLU A 274 3.03 -8.20 -2.71
CA GLU A 274 2.57 -7.32 -3.79
C GLU A 274 3.55 -7.31 -4.97
N ARG A 275 4.87 -7.30 -4.72
CA ARG A 275 5.90 -7.42 -5.77
C ARG A 275 5.83 -8.75 -6.49
N ALA A 276 5.64 -9.86 -5.77
CA ALA A 276 5.52 -11.19 -6.35
C ALA A 276 4.31 -11.33 -7.30
N ARG A 277 3.26 -10.55 -7.09
CA ARG A 277 2.06 -10.51 -7.96
C ARG A 277 2.23 -9.56 -9.14
N ASN A 278 3.12 -8.58 -9.03
CA ASN A 278 3.31 -7.54 -10.05
C ASN A 278 4.35 -7.99 -11.08
N THR A 279 3.88 -8.43 -12.23
CA THR A 279 4.74 -8.94 -13.32
C THR A 279 5.58 -7.86 -14.01
N SER A 280 5.31 -6.58 -13.75
CA SER A 280 6.09 -5.45 -14.27
C SER A 280 7.15 -4.92 -13.28
N PHE A 281 7.23 -5.52 -12.08
CA PHE A 281 8.27 -5.22 -11.11
C PHE A 281 9.44 -6.18 -11.32
N GLU A 282 10.39 -5.79 -12.16
CA GLU A 282 11.55 -6.62 -12.52
C GLU A 282 12.74 -6.32 -11.60
N PRO A 283 13.21 -7.29 -10.79
CA PRO A 283 14.37 -7.09 -9.93
C PRO A 283 15.63 -6.77 -10.74
N ALA A 284 16.42 -5.80 -10.29
CA ALA A 284 17.68 -5.38 -10.89
C ALA A 284 18.66 -4.95 -9.78
N GLY A 285 19.45 -5.90 -9.28
CA GLY A 285 20.36 -5.70 -8.15
C GLY A 285 21.85 -5.74 -8.52
N GLU A 286 22.21 -5.69 -9.80
CA GLU A 286 23.63 -5.69 -10.21
C GLU A 286 24.36 -4.48 -9.61
N GLY A 287 25.56 -4.74 -9.04
CA GLY A 287 26.39 -3.71 -8.42
C GLY A 287 26.00 -3.32 -6.98
N TYR A 288 24.94 -3.91 -6.42
CA TYR A 288 24.58 -3.66 -5.02
C TYR A 288 25.33 -4.59 -4.05
N GLN A 289 25.80 -3.99 -2.95
CA GLN A 289 26.33 -4.74 -1.81
C GLN A 289 25.29 -4.76 -0.68
N THR A 290 24.98 -5.97 -0.17
CA THR A 290 24.09 -6.14 0.97
C THR A 290 24.89 -6.34 2.24
N VAL A 291 24.64 -5.52 3.24
CA VAL A 291 25.17 -5.61 4.59
C VAL A 291 24.11 -6.25 5.48
N GLU A 292 24.44 -7.36 6.13
CA GLU A 292 23.51 -8.04 7.03
C GLU A 292 23.70 -7.56 8.46
N PHE A 293 22.57 -7.48 9.18
CA PHE A 293 22.54 -7.12 10.60
C PHE A 293 21.50 -7.94 11.35
N ASP A 294 21.59 -7.90 12.68
CA ASP A 294 20.74 -8.67 13.57
C ASP A 294 19.87 -7.73 14.42
N LEU A 295 18.59 -8.09 14.58
CA LEU A 295 17.66 -7.52 15.55
C LEU A 295 16.93 -8.64 16.27
N GLN A 296 16.55 -8.43 17.50
CA GLN A 296 15.76 -9.42 18.23
C GLN A 296 14.32 -9.47 17.70
N PRO A 297 13.84 -10.63 17.28
CA PRO A 297 12.45 -10.78 16.84
C PRO A 297 11.53 -10.69 18.06
N VAL A 298 10.82 -9.57 18.17
CA VAL A 298 9.80 -9.36 19.20
C VAL A 298 8.42 -9.31 18.56
N GLU A 299 7.39 -9.65 19.31
CA GLU A 299 6.02 -9.41 18.90
C GLU A 299 5.78 -7.90 18.75
N THR A 300 5.24 -7.48 17.62
CA THR A 300 4.96 -6.06 17.35
C THR A 300 3.51 -5.78 17.72
N VAL A 301 3.31 -4.90 18.69
CA VAL A 301 1.98 -4.39 19.03
C VAL A 301 1.59 -3.39 17.95
N LEU A 302 0.53 -3.70 17.20
CA LEU A 302 0.04 -2.82 16.14
C LEU A 302 -0.74 -1.65 16.75
N THR A 303 -0.28 -0.44 16.48
CA THR A 303 -0.94 0.81 16.87
C THR A 303 -1.55 1.53 15.67
N ARG A 304 -1.18 1.11 14.45
CA ARG A 304 -1.73 1.65 13.22
C ARG A 304 -3.22 1.34 13.09
N TRP A 305 -3.96 2.28 12.53
CA TRP A 305 -5.36 2.04 12.25
C TRP A 305 -5.51 1.02 11.11
N ILE A 306 -6.31 -0.01 11.33
CA ILE A 306 -6.67 -1.01 10.33
C ILE A 306 -8.17 -0.85 10.07
N ASP A 307 -8.53 -0.56 8.80
CA ASP A 307 -9.92 -0.38 8.42
C ASP A 307 -10.69 -1.70 8.54
N PRO A 308 -11.69 -1.79 9.44
CA PRO A 308 -12.51 -3.01 9.57
C PRO A 308 -13.46 -3.22 8.38
N ALA A 309 -13.66 -2.19 7.56
CA ALA A 309 -14.52 -2.23 6.38
C ALA A 309 -13.83 -1.62 5.15
N PRO A 310 -12.71 -2.19 4.66
CA PRO A 310 -11.83 -1.55 3.68
C PRO A 310 -12.51 -1.29 2.32
N PHE A 311 -13.62 -1.98 2.04
CA PHE A 311 -14.38 -1.82 0.80
C PHE A 311 -15.49 -0.77 0.90
N VAL A 312 -15.87 -0.36 2.11
CA VAL A 312 -16.98 0.57 2.36
C VAL A 312 -16.49 1.88 2.97
N PRO A 313 -16.38 2.97 2.20
CA PRO A 313 -15.95 4.26 2.74
C PRO A 313 -16.81 4.72 3.91
N GLY A 314 -16.16 5.13 5.01
CA GLY A 314 -16.86 5.69 6.18
C GLY A 314 -17.54 7.02 5.90
N ASP A 315 -16.93 7.87 5.04
CA ASP A 315 -17.54 9.13 4.61
C ASP A 315 -18.74 8.89 3.68
N PRO A 316 -19.94 9.41 4.02
CA PRO A 316 -21.16 9.21 3.25
C PRO A 316 -21.06 9.70 1.79
N LYS A 317 -20.39 10.83 1.54
CA LYS A 317 -20.21 11.39 0.21
C LYS A 317 -19.36 10.49 -0.66
N ARG A 318 -18.18 10.11 -0.15
CA ARG A 318 -17.26 9.18 -0.84
C ARG A 318 -17.92 7.81 -1.08
N ARG A 319 -18.72 7.33 -0.12
CA ARG A 319 -19.47 6.09 -0.28
C ARG A 319 -20.51 6.19 -1.41
N ALA A 320 -21.29 7.27 -1.47
CA ALA A 320 -22.26 7.49 -2.53
C ALA A 320 -21.59 7.58 -3.92
N GLU A 321 -20.48 8.32 -4.03
CA GLU A 321 -19.69 8.42 -5.26
C GLU A 321 -19.13 7.05 -5.71
N ARG A 322 -18.62 6.26 -4.76
CA ARG A 322 -18.12 4.90 -5.04
C ARG A 322 -19.24 3.96 -5.48
N CYS A 323 -20.40 3.97 -4.81
CA CYS A 323 -21.54 3.15 -5.20
C CYS A 323 -22.03 3.50 -6.61
N GLU A 324 -22.14 4.78 -6.94
CA GLU A 324 -22.54 5.21 -8.29
C GLU A 324 -21.51 4.80 -9.34
N LEU A 325 -20.22 4.90 -9.05
CA LEU A 325 -19.16 4.44 -9.94
C LEU A 325 -19.24 2.93 -10.18
N ILE A 326 -19.44 2.13 -9.13
CA ILE A 326 -19.59 0.66 -9.25
C ILE A 326 -20.77 0.32 -10.15
N LEU A 327 -21.92 0.94 -9.93
CA LEU A 327 -23.11 0.70 -10.76
C LEU A 327 -22.89 1.11 -12.22
N LYS A 328 -22.16 2.21 -12.47
CA LYS A 328 -21.78 2.61 -13.84
C LYS A 328 -20.87 1.59 -14.50
N MET A 329 -19.82 1.13 -13.81
CA MET A 329 -18.88 0.15 -14.34
C MET A 329 -19.58 -1.17 -14.70
N GLN A 330 -20.46 -1.67 -13.84
CA GLN A 330 -21.21 -2.90 -14.06
C GLN A 330 -22.21 -2.73 -15.23
N ALA A 331 -22.94 -1.61 -15.28
CA ALA A 331 -23.91 -1.35 -16.32
C ALA A 331 -23.26 -1.17 -17.70
N ASP A 332 -22.11 -0.48 -17.77
CA ASP A 332 -21.38 -0.28 -19.02
C ASP A 332 -20.85 -1.61 -19.59
N GLY A 333 -20.24 -2.42 -18.73
CA GLY A 333 -19.77 -3.75 -19.10
C GLY A 333 -20.90 -4.66 -19.58
N LEU A 334 -22.06 -4.65 -18.93
CA LEU A 334 -23.24 -5.41 -19.34
C LEU A 334 -23.84 -4.88 -20.64
N ALA A 335 -23.98 -3.56 -20.79
CA ALA A 335 -24.48 -2.92 -22.00
C ALA A 335 -23.66 -3.33 -23.23
N LYS A 336 -22.32 -3.29 -23.12
CA LYS A 336 -21.44 -3.73 -24.19
C LYS A 336 -21.63 -5.20 -24.56
N ARG A 337 -21.86 -6.10 -23.59
CA ARG A 337 -22.11 -7.51 -23.84
C ARG A 337 -23.45 -7.75 -24.54
N LEU A 338 -24.49 -7.07 -24.09
CA LEU A 338 -25.84 -7.14 -24.71
C LEU A 338 -25.81 -6.66 -26.15
N ASP A 339 -25.15 -5.53 -26.40
CA ASP A 339 -24.98 -4.94 -27.75
C ASP A 339 -24.20 -5.88 -28.68
N HIS A 340 -23.02 -6.32 -28.23
CA HIS A 340 -22.15 -7.20 -29.02
C HIS A 340 -22.80 -8.55 -29.37
N ALA A 341 -23.56 -9.12 -28.44
CA ALA A 341 -24.27 -10.38 -28.64
C ALA A 341 -25.60 -10.21 -29.41
N HIS A 342 -25.98 -8.97 -29.73
CA HIS A 342 -27.30 -8.62 -30.32
C HIS A 342 -28.45 -9.20 -29.47
N ALA A 343 -28.25 -9.25 -28.14
CA ALA A 343 -29.21 -9.85 -27.23
C ALA A 343 -30.47 -8.99 -27.12
N LYS A 344 -31.64 -9.59 -27.35
CA LYS A 344 -32.94 -8.91 -27.29
C LYS A 344 -33.41 -8.70 -25.85
N THR A 345 -33.04 -9.57 -24.93
CA THR A 345 -33.45 -9.52 -23.53
C THR A 345 -32.27 -9.76 -22.60
N ALA A 346 -32.32 -9.21 -21.39
CA ALA A 346 -31.50 -9.59 -20.25
C ALA A 346 -32.34 -10.42 -19.28
N VAL A 347 -32.05 -11.70 -19.12
CA VAL A 347 -32.83 -12.61 -18.27
C VAL A 347 -32.16 -12.77 -16.92
N ILE A 348 -32.91 -12.58 -15.83
CA ILE A 348 -32.38 -12.62 -14.46
C ILE A 348 -33.26 -13.49 -13.61
N GLY A 349 -32.67 -14.41 -12.86
CA GLY A 349 -33.34 -15.13 -11.78
C GLY A 349 -33.47 -14.20 -10.57
N ILE A 350 -34.69 -13.84 -10.20
CA ILE A 350 -34.95 -12.94 -9.08
C ILE A 350 -35.48 -13.73 -7.87
N SER A 351 -34.74 -13.72 -6.78
CA SER A 351 -35.14 -14.35 -5.53
C SER A 351 -35.73 -13.36 -4.51
N GLY A 352 -35.55 -12.05 -4.73
CA GLY A 352 -35.84 -10.99 -3.77
C GLY A 352 -34.70 -10.78 -2.74
N GLY A 353 -33.56 -11.45 -2.92
CA GLY A 353 -32.32 -11.22 -2.16
C GLY A 353 -31.51 -10.07 -2.77
N LEU A 354 -30.53 -9.54 -2.01
CA LEU A 354 -29.73 -8.36 -2.38
C LEU A 354 -29.01 -8.54 -3.73
N ASP A 355 -28.39 -9.69 -3.96
CA ASP A 355 -27.56 -9.93 -5.16
C ASP A 355 -28.42 -9.91 -6.44
N SER A 356 -29.56 -10.59 -6.42
CA SER A 356 -30.49 -10.57 -7.54
C SER A 356 -31.13 -9.20 -7.77
N CYS A 357 -31.40 -8.43 -6.71
CA CYS A 357 -31.89 -7.07 -6.79
C CYS A 357 -30.82 -6.14 -7.39
N LEU A 358 -29.56 -6.25 -6.98
CA LEU A 358 -28.45 -5.49 -7.55
C LEU A 358 -28.28 -5.79 -9.04
N ALA A 359 -28.26 -7.07 -9.42
CA ALA A 359 -28.15 -7.47 -10.82
C ALA A 359 -29.31 -6.91 -11.66
N LEU A 360 -30.52 -6.87 -11.12
CA LEU A 360 -31.68 -6.26 -11.78
C LEU A 360 -31.50 -4.75 -12.00
N LEU A 361 -31.05 -4.01 -10.99
CA LEU A 361 -30.74 -2.58 -11.10
C LEU A 361 -29.68 -2.30 -12.16
N VAL A 362 -28.62 -3.10 -12.19
CA VAL A 362 -27.54 -3.01 -13.20
C VAL A 362 -28.10 -3.26 -14.61
N ALA A 363 -28.94 -4.28 -14.77
CA ALA A 363 -29.54 -4.60 -16.09
C ALA A 363 -30.46 -3.47 -16.59
N VAL A 364 -31.28 -2.89 -15.73
CA VAL A 364 -32.12 -1.73 -16.07
C VAL A 364 -31.27 -0.53 -16.50
N ARG A 365 -30.18 -0.23 -15.79
CA ARG A 365 -29.23 0.82 -16.17
C ARG A 365 -28.56 0.53 -17.51
N ALA A 366 -28.16 -0.71 -17.76
CA ALA A 366 -27.56 -1.12 -19.03
C ALA A 366 -28.54 -0.93 -20.21
N MET A 367 -29.80 -1.34 -20.04
CA MET A 367 -30.82 -1.10 -21.07
C MET A 367 -31.03 0.38 -21.32
N LYS A 368 -31.08 1.20 -20.29
CA LYS A 368 -31.19 2.67 -20.43
C LYS A 368 -30.01 3.26 -21.22
N GLN A 369 -28.77 2.81 -20.99
CA GLN A 369 -27.59 3.24 -21.74
C GLN A 369 -27.68 2.87 -23.22
N LEU A 370 -28.27 1.73 -23.52
CA LEU A 370 -28.53 1.28 -24.92
C LEU A 370 -29.73 1.97 -25.56
N GLY A 371 -30.40 2.89 -24.87
CA GLY A 371 -31.65 3.52 -25.39
C GLY A 371 -32.84 2.56 -25.49
N ARG A 372 -32.81 1.46 -24.71
CA ARG A 372 -33.78 0.39 -24.71
C ARG A 372 -34.72 0.47 -23.50
N PRO A 373 -35.98 0.01 -23.64
CA PRO A 373 -36.92 0.04 -22.54
C PRO A 373 -36.60 -0.97 -21.46
N ALA A 374 -36.94 -0.65 -20.19
CA ALA A 374 -36.73 -1.53 -19.05
C ALA A 374 -37.43 -2.90 -19.18
N ARG A 375 -38.57 -2.96 -19.93
CA ARG A 375 -39.29 -4.22 -20.24
C ARG A 375 -38.47 -5.26 -21.01
N ASP A 376 -37.32 -4.87 -21.60
CA ASP A 376 -36.39 -5.80 -22.21
C ASP A 376 -35.55 -6.56 -21.18
N VAL A 377 -35.64 -6.20 -19.91
CA VAL A 377 -35.18 -6.99 -18.80
C VAL A 377 -36.31 -7.94 -18.38
N LEU A 378 -36.02 -9.25 -18.37
CA LEU A 378 -36.97 -10.28 -17.95
C LEU A 378 -36.52 -10.87 -16.61
N ALA A 379 -37.19 -10.47 -15.56
CA ALA A 379 -37.01 -11.03 -14.24
C ALA A 379 -37.86 -12.32 -14.07
N VAL A 380 -37.22 -13.41 -13.70
CA VAL A 380 -37.88 -14.72 -13.55
C VAL A 380 -37.77 -15.17 -12.11
N THR A 381 -38.91 -15.34 -11.44
CA THR A 381 -38.98 -16.02 -10.14
C THR A 381 -39.33 -17.49 -10.34
N MET A 382 -38.68 -18.37 -9.59
CA MET A 382 -38.83 -19.83 -9.75
C MET A 382 -39.08 -20.46 -8.39
N PRO A 383 -40.33 -20.39 -7.91
CA PRO A 383 -40.69 -21.05 -6.66
C PRO A 383 -40.49 -22.56 -6.74
N CYS A 384 -40.05 -23.12 -5.61
CA CYS A 384 -39.93 -24.57 -5.36
C CYS A 384 -40.13 -24.83 -3.87
N PHE A 385 -39.72 -25.96 -3.37
CA PHE A 385 -39.84 -26.33 -1.94
C PHE A 385 -39.18 -25.24 -1.05
N GLY A 386 -39.94 -24.61 -0.16
CA GLY A 386 -39.41 -23.65 0.81
C GLY A 386 -39.36 -22.18 0.40
N THR A 387 -39.86 -21.80 -0.77
CA THR A 387 -39.95 -20.37 -1.16
C THR A 387 -40.95 -19.62 -0.26
N THR A 388 -40.51 -18.55 0.45
CA THR A 388 -41.39 -17.79 1.33
C THR A 388 -42.24 -16.77 0.57
N LYS A 389 -43.47 -16.52 1.04
CA LYS A 389 -44.36 -15.49 0.47
C LYS A 389 -43.74 -14.07 0.51
N ARG A 390 -42.90 -13.78 1.52
CA ARG A 390 -42.26 -12.47 1.69
C ARG A 390 -41.22 -12.15 0.60
N THR A 391 -40.35 -13.10 0.28
CA THR A 391 -39.31 -12.89 -0.75
C THR A 391 -39.91 -12.75 -2.13
N ARG A 392 -40.99 -13.49 -2.45
CA ARG A 392 -41.75 -13.33 -3.68
C ARG A 392 -42.35 -11.92 -3.80
N SER A 393 -43.01 -11.43 -2.77
CA SER A 393 -43.61 -10.08 -2.76
C SER A 393 -42.57 -8.97 -2.98
N ASN A 394 -41.35 -9.07 -2.42
CA ASN A 394 -40.31 -8.11 -2.64
C ASN A 394 -39.81 -8.09 -4.11
N ALA A 395 -39.70 -9.25 -4.74
CA ALA A 395 -39.32 -9.37 -6.13
C ALA A 395 -40.37 -8.73 -7.07
N GLU A 396 -41.66 -8.99 -6.84
CA GLU A 396 -42.76 -8.42 -7.61
C GLU A 396 -42.78 -6.89 -7.49
N ILE A 397 -42.74 -6.36 -6.26
CA ILE A 397 -42.73 -4.91 -6.01
C ILE A 397 -41.57 -4.22 -6.74
N LEU A 398 -40.35 -4.79 -6.64
CA LEU A 398 -39.19 -4.22 -7.28
C LEU A 398 -39.31 -4.22 -8.82
N CYS A 399 -39.86 -5.31 -9.40
CA CYS A 399 -40.07 -5.43 -10.83
C CYS A 399 -41.11 -4.41 -11.34
N ASP A 400 -42.20 -4.20 -10.61
CA ASP A 400 -43.24 -3.24 -10.92
C ASP A 400 -42.69 -1.81 -10.88
N GLU A 401 -41.98 -1.44 -9.82
CA GLU A 401 -41.36 -0.13 -9.67
C GLU A 401 -40.33 0.18 -10.78
N LEU A 402 -39.59 -0.82 -11.22
CA LEU A 402 -38.60 -0.69 -12.29
C LEU A 402 -39.20 -0.85 -13.71
N GLN A 403 -40.49 -1.20 -13.80
CA GLN A 403 -41.19 -1.43 -15.07
C GLN A 403 -40.53 -2.50 -15.97
N VAL A 404 -39.96 -3.53 -15.35
CA VAL A 404 -39.35 -4.68 -16.04
C VAL A 404 -40.39 -5.76 -16.30
N SER A 405 -40.12 -6.63 -17.29
CA SER A 405 -40.96 -7.81 -17.48
C SER A 405 -40.75 -8.83 -16.37
N PHE A 406 -41.84 -9.26 -15.75
CA PHE A 406 -41.80 -10.26 -14.67
C PHE A 406 -42.50 -11.54 -15.10
N LYS A 407 -41.89 -12.69 -14.77
CA LYS A 407 -42.44 -14.01 -15.03
C LYS A 407 -42.22 -14.94 -13.84
N GLU A 408 -43.26 -15.69 -13.48
CA GLU A 408 -43.16 -16.81 -12.54
C GLU A 408 -43.10 -18.15 -13.29
N ILE A 409 -42.19 -19.02 -12.93
CA ILE A 409 -42.07 -20.40 -13.43
C ILE A 409 -42.02 -21.33 -12.22
N ASP A 410 -43.10 -22.06 -11.95
CA ASP A 410 -43.07 -23.11 -10.93
C ASP A 410 -42.23 -24.29 -11.43
N ILE A 411 -41.12 -24.56 -10.75
CA ILE A 411 -40.18 -25.62 -11.12
C ILE A 411 -40.38 -26.92 -10.34
N ALA A 412 -41.38 -27.01 -9.47
CA ALA A 412 -41.55 -28.17 -8.59
C ALA A 412 -41.65 -29.46 -9.36
N ASN A 413 -42.47 -29.52 -10.43
CA ASN A 413 -42.64 -30.73 -11.26
C ASN A 413 -41.35 -31.16 -11.95
N THR A 414 -40.55 -30.22 -12.45
CA THR A 414 -39.25 -30.48 -13.10
C THR A 414 -38.26 -31.06 -12.08
N VAL A 415 -38.26 -30.53 -10.87
CA VAL A 415 -37.38 -31.01 -9.79
C VAL A 415 -37.79 -32.39 -9.34
N HIS A 416 -39.12 -32.67 -9.17
CA HIS A 416 -39.63 -34.01 -8.83
C HIS A 416 -39.19 -35.03 -9.90
N SER A 417 -39.39 -34.73 -11.18
CA SER A 417 -38.95 -35.63 -12.27
C SER A 417 -37.43 -35.88 -12.21
N HIS A 418 -36.64 -34.82 -12.03
CA HIS A 418 -35.20 -34.97 -11.89
C HIS A 418 -34.78 -35.82 -10.70
N PHE A 419 -35.41 -35.63 -9.55
CA PHE A 419 -35.09 -36.43 -8.36
C PHE A 419 -35.48 -37.90 -8.56
N ALA A 420 -36.62 -38.19 -9.20
CA ALA A 420 -37.00 -39.52 -9.56
C ALA A 420 -35.99 -40.21 -10.50
N ASP A 421 -35.50 -39.48 -11.53
CA ASP A 421 -34.52 -39.99 -12.49
C ASP A 421 -33.18 -40.38 -11.83
N ILE A 422 -32.74 -39.61 -10.81
CA ILE A 422 -31.47 -39.89 -10.12
C ILE A 422 -31.63 -40.73 -8.85
N GLY A 423 -32.85 -41.12 -8.49
CA GLY A 423 -33.14 -41.88 -7.29
C GLY A 423 -32.96 -41.13 -5.98
N GLN A 424 -33.10 -39.79 -5.99
CA GLN A 424 -33.04 -38.98 -4.78
C GLN A 424 -34.33 -39.07 -3.99
N ASP A 425 -34.24 -39.42 -2.70
CA ASP A 425 -35.35 -39.35 -1.78
C ASP A 425 -35.60 -37.89 -1.36
N GLU A 426 -36.78 -37.36 -1.66
CA GLU A 426 -37.15 -35.98 -1.39
C GLU A 426 -37.32 -35.66 0.11
N SER A 427 -37.42 -36.68 0.97
CA SER A 427 -37.40 -36.48 2.42
C SER A 427 -36.01 -36.21 2.98
N VAL A 428 -34.95 -36.47 2.19
CA VAL A 428 -33.54 -36.26 2.56
C VAL A 428 -33.10 -34.90 2.06
N LEU A 429 -33.08 -33.92 2.95
CA LEU A 429 -32.67 -32.53 2.68
C LEU A 429 -31.15 -32.36 2.69
N ASP A 430 -30.48 -33.04 1.78
CA ASP A 430 -29.03 -33.01 1.62
C ASP A 430 -28.54 -32.04 0.50
N VAL A 431 -27.24 -32.05 0.24
CA VAL A 431 -26.62 -31.26 -0.81
C VAL A 431 -27.20 -31.55 -2.21
N THR A 432 -27.68 -32.78 -2.46
CA THR A 432 -28.30 -33.17 -3.73
C THR A 432 -29.65 -32.51 -3.89
N PHE A 433 -30.44 -32.50 -2.81
CA PHE A 433 -31.73 -31.83 -2.76
C PHE A 433 -31.62 -30.32 -3.06
N GLU A 434 -30.68 -29.64 -2.43
CA GLU A 434 -30.46 -28.19 -2.63
C GLU A 434 -29.91 -27.89 -4.04
N ASN A 435 -28.86 -28.61 -4.45
CA ASN A 435 -28.20 -28.37 -5.75
C ASN A 435 -29.08 -28.78 -6.94
N GLY A 436 -29.93 -29.80 -6.79
CA GLY A 436 -30.89 -30.21 -7.82
C GLY A 436 -31.82 -29.05 -8.20
N GLN A 437 -32.44 -28.43 -7.20
CA GLN A 437 -33.30 -27.26 -7.39
C GLN A 437 -32.56 -26.08 -8.05
N ALA A 438 -31.32 -25.78 -7.59
CA ALA A 438 -30.54 -24.69 -8.11
C ALA A 438 -30.11 -24.91 -9.58
N ARG A 439 -29.80 -26.16 -9.97
CA ARG A 439 -29.49 -26.54 -11.36
C ARG A 439 -30.70 -26.40 -12.27
N VAL A 440 -31.89 -26.85 -11.82
CA VAL A 440 -33.13 -26.67 -12.57
C VAL A 440 -33.43 -25.17 -12.78
N ARG A 441 -33.24 -24.32 -11.78
CA ARG A 441 -33.36 -22.84 -11.96
C ARG A 441 -32.44 -22.32 -13.06
N THR A 442 -31.20 -22.79 -13.11
CA THR A 442 -30.25 -22.36 -14.14
C THR A 442 -30.68 -22.86 -15.52
N LEU A 443 -31.17 -24.09 -15.64
CA LEU A 443 -31.70 -24.67 -16.88
C LEU A 443 -32.84 -23.80 -17.42
N GLU A 444 -33.84 -23.49 -16.61
CA GLU A 444 -34.99 -22.68 -16.99
C GLU A 444 -34.60 -21.25 -17.43
N LEU A 445 -33.62 -20.65 -16.75
CA LEU A 445 -33.10 -19.32 -17.14
C LEU A 445 -32.39 -19.37 -18.48
N MET A 446 -31.54 -20.36 -18.73
CA MET A 446 -30.80 -20.53 -19.97
C MET A 446 -31.74 -20.73 -21.16
N ASP A 447 -32.72 -21.62 -21.01
CA ASP A 447 -33.70 -21.89 -22.08
C ASP A 447 -34.65 -20.72 -22.32
N THR A 448 -35.03 -20.00 -21.24
CA THR A 448 -35.79 -18.76 -21.36
C THR A 448 -35.00 -17.69 -22.12
N ALA A 449 -33.69 -17.53 -21.86
CA ALA A 449 -32.84 -16.62 -22.59
C ALA A 449 -32.70 -17.00 -24.07
N ASN A 450 -32.51 -18.28 -24.37
CA ASN A 450 -32.44 -18.78 -25.73
C ASN A 450 -33.76 -18.49 -26.50
N ARG A 451 -34.91 -18.77 -25.88
CA ARG A 451 -36.21 -18.53 -26.47
C ARG A 451 -36.51 -17.06 -26.72
N THR A 452 -36.04 -16.16 -25.88
CA THR A 452 -36.23 -14.72 -26.01
C THR A 452 -35.12 -14.01 -26.79
N GLY A 453 -34.12 -14.76 -27.26
CA GLY A 453 -32.94 -14.23 -27.94
C GLY A 453 -32.08 -13.34 -27.04
N GLY A 454 -31.99 -13.70 -25.76
CA GLY A 454 -31.32 -12.90 -24.71
C GLY A 454 -30.08 -13.56 -24.12
N LEU A 455 -29.60 -12.92 -23.04
CA LEU A 455 -28.51 -13.42 -22.21
C LEU A 455 -28.98 -13.58 -20.76
N VAL A 456 -28.49 -14.59 -20.07
CA VAL A 456 -28.67 -14.70 -18.62
C VAL A 456 -27.67 -13.80 -17.92
N VAL A 457 -28.14 -12.94 -17.03
CA VAL A 457 -27.32 -12.10 -16.14
C VAL A 457 -27.16 -12.83 -14.80
N GLY A 458 -25.93 -13.18 -14.47
CA GLY A 458 -25.59 -13.85 -13.22
C GLY A 458 -25.65 -12.91 -12.01
N THR A 459 -25.93 -13.50 -10.85
CA THR A 459 -26.08 -12.81 -9.56
C THR A 459 -25.01 -13.19 -8.56
N GLY A 460 -24.04 -14.05 -8.95
CA GLY A 460 -22.97 -14.53 -8.07
C GLY A 460 -22.00 -13.44 -7.68
N ASP A 461 -21.52 -13.47 -6.45
CA ASP A 461 -20.58 -12.53 -5.88
C ASP A 461 -19.21 -13.16 -5.55
N LEU A 462 -18.30 -12.34 -5.02
CA LEU A 462 -16.95 -12.78 -4.62
C LEU A 462 -16.99 -13.69 -3.38
N SER A 463 -17.97 -13.51 -2.49
CA SER A 463 -18.13 -14.35 -1.28
C SER A 463 -18.48 -15.77 -1.67
N GLU A 464 -19.40 -15.96 -2.62
CA GLU A 464 -19.75 -17.29 -3.16
C GLU A 464 -18.52 -17.97 -3.78
N LEU A 465 -17.70 -17.21 -4.53
CA LEU A 465 -16.47 -17.72 -5.12
C LEU A 465 -15.44 -18.13 -4.06
N ALA A 466 -15.27 -17.31 -3.02
CA ALA A 466 -14.31 -17.55 -1.96
C ALA A 466 -14.70 -18.76 -1.09
N LEU A 467 -16.01 -18.93 -0.82
CA LEU A 467 -16.54 -20.02 0.00
C LEU A 467 -16.78 -21.31 -0.81
N GLY A 468 -16.66 -21.27 -2.13
CA GLY A 468 -16.96 -22.40 -3.00
C GLY A 468 -18.46 -22.70 -3.11
N TRP A 469 -19.34 -21.77 -2.80
CA TRP A 469 -20.79 -21.87 -2.90
C TRP A 469 -21.28 -21.64 -4.33
N ALA A 470 -20.82 -22.48 -5.24
CA ALA A 470 -21.29 -22.47 -6.61
C ALA A 470 -21.92 -23.82 -6.94
N THR A 471 -23.12 -23.79 -7.48
CA THR A 471 -23.92 -24.99 -7.86
C THR A 471 -23.26 -25.80 -8.98
N TYR A 472 -22.48 -25.14 -9.80
CA TYR A 472 -21.57 -25.78 -10.75
C TYR A 472 -20.15 -25.56 -10.26
N LYS A 473 -19.49 -26.64 -9.81
CA LYS A 473 -18.05 -26.58 -9.57
C LYS A 473 -17.37 -26.18 -10.86
N ILE A 474 -16.52 -25.18 -10.77
CA ILE A 474 -15.70 -24.68 -11.88
C ILE A 474 -14.75 -25.80 -12.32
N GLY A 475 -15.21 -26.66 -13.21
CA GLY A 475 -14.36 -27.43 -14.09
C GLY A 475 -14.02 -26.55 -15.30
N ARG A 476 -12.85 -26.67 -15.87
CA ARG A 476 -12.33 -25.86 -16.98
C ARG A 476 -13.25 -25.77 -18.23
N ALA A 477 -14.34 -26.51 -18.29
CA ALA A 477 -15.33 -26.53 -19.38
C ALA A 477 -16.41 -25.45 -19.26
N SER A 478 -16.74 -24.95 -18.08
CA SER A 478 -17.86 -24.03 -17.86
C SER A 478 -17.56 -22.57 -18.20
N CYS A 479 -16.29 -22.21 -18.45
CA CYS A 479 -15.90 -20.84 -18.86
C CYS A 479 -16.34 -20.43 -20.27
N ARG A 480 -16.98 -21.33 -21.02
CA ARG A 480 -17.47 -21.06 -22.40
C ARG A 480 -18.96 -20.75 -22.47
N GLU A 481 -19.72 -20.95 -21.42
CA GLU A 481 -21.12 -20.59 -21.39
C GLU A 481 -21.28 -19.09 -21.15
N ARG A 482 -22.22 -18.49 -21.90
CA ARG A 482 -22.43 -17.04 -21.96
C ARG A 482 -23.12 -16.51 -20.69
N VAL A 483 -22.51 -16.70 -19.54
CA VAL A 483 -22.94 -16.11 -18.27
C VAL A 483 -22.07 -14.88 -18.00
N PHE A 484 -22.65 -13.71 -18.07
CA PHE A 484 -22.00 -12.49 -17.61
C PHE A 484 -22.18 -12.38 -16.11
N ARG A 485 -21.08 -12.35 -15.37
CA ARG A 485 -21.07 -12.05 -13.94
C ARG A 485 -20.95 -10.54 -13.77
N ALA A 486 -21.95 -9.92 -13.17
CA ALA A 486 -21.86 -8.56 -12.69
C ALA A 486 -21.06 -8.61 -11.37
N VAL A 487 -19.76 -8.34 -11.44
CA VAL A 487 -18.87 -8.25 -10.25
C VAL A 487 -18.76 -6.80 -9.81
#